data_277bc013c7e16b505d6fef4a5edbc679
#
_entry.id   277bc013c7e16b505d6fef4a5edbc679
#
_cell.length_a   1.000
_cell.length_b   1.000
_cell.length_c   1.000
_cell.angle_alpha   90.00
_cell.angle_beta   90.00
_cell.angle_gamma   90.00
#
_symmetry.space_group_name_H-M   'P 1'
#
loop_
_entity.id
_entity.type
_entity.pdbx_description
1 polymer ?
#
loop_
_entity_poly.entity_id
_entity_poly.type
_entity_poly.pdbx_seq_one_letter_code
_entity_poly.pdbx_strand_id
1 'polypeptide(L)'
;MLLRSERLRLIGKVDEVRKEGDAAIAVQKKTGRAPRQGVWPQHRVQMGAYLLLLEELHPGTEPEGVIRYARAERRVTLNPFLRYEVLETRDRALQVLQQRTLPPRIDDEKRCRACSLFSLCYDDNKMRELGYG
;
A
#
# COMPACT_ATOMS: atom_id res chain seq x y z
N MET A 1 -2.55 -6.32 -13.27
CA MET A 1 -1.15 -6.67 -13.58
C MET A 1 -0.37 -6.86 -12.28
N LEU A 2 0.29 -7.99 -12.14
CA LEU A 2 1.11 -8.28 -10.95
C LEU A 2 2.52 -7.76 -11.15
N LEU A 3 3.00 -6.96 -10.21
CA LEU A 3 4.35 -6.42 -10.19
C LEU A 3 5.09 -7.01 -9.00
N ARG A 4 6.33 -7.45 -9.20
CA ARG A 4 7.12 -8.07 -8.15
C ARG A 4 8.58 -7.68 -8.29
N SER A 5 9.23 -7.41 -7.17
CA SER A 5 10.67 -7.20 -7.07
C SER A 5 11.21 -7.87 -5.81
N GLU A 6 12.15 -8.80 -5.99
CA GLU A 6 12.83 -9.42 -4.86
C GLU A 6 13.82 -8.47 -4.21
N ARG A 7 14.46 -7.62 -5.02
CA ARG A 7 15.39 -6.61 -4.52
C ARG A 7 14.70 -5.61 -3.59
N LEU A 8 13.54 -5.11 -4.01
CA LEU A 8 12.75 -4.18 -3.20
C LEU A 8 11.93 -4.87 -2.12
N ARG A 9 11.76 -6.19 -2.20
CA ARG A 9 10.87 -6.96 -1.33
C ARG A 9 9.45 -6.41 -1.34
N LEU A 10 8.98 -6.11 -2.54
CA LEU A 10 7.65 -5.60 -2.79
C LEU A 10 6.94 -6.45 -3.82
N ILE A 11 5.66 -6.63 -3.62
CA ILE A 11 4.76 -7.24 -4.58
C ILE A 11 3.46 -6.46 -4.58
N GLY A 12 2.89 -6.22 -5.75
CA GLY A 12 1.65 -5.48 -5.86
C GLY A 12 0.86 -5.87 -7.08
N LYS A 13 -0.44 -5.77 -6.96
CA LYS A 13 -1.36 -6.00 -8.07
C LYS A 13 -2.02 -4.67 -8.40
N VAL A 14 -1.57 -4.06 -9.50
CA VAL A 14 -2.12 -2.81 -9.99
C VAL A 14 -3.19 -3.11 -11.06
N ASP A 15 -4.26 -2.32 -11.07
CA ASP A 15 -5.35 -2.56 -12.01
C ASP A 15 -4.91 -2.42 -13.46
N GLU A 16 -4.14 -1.37 -13.77
CA GLU A 16 -3.70 -1.09 -15.13
C GLU A 16 -2.37 -0.36 -15.14
N VAL A 17 -1.53 -0.66 -16.12
CA VAL A 17 -0.31 0.10 -16.41
C VAL A 17 -0.39 0.55 -17.86
N ARG A 18 -0.27 1.86 -18.08
CA ARG A 18 -0.23 2.48 -19.41
C ARG A 18 1.15 3.01 -19.68
N LYS A 19 1.60 2.88 -20.90
CA LYS A 19 2.82 3.55 -21.37
C LYS A 19 2.43 4.69 -22.30
N GLU A 20 2.85 5.90 -21.96
CA GLU A 20 2.64 7.09 -22.76
C GLU A 20 4.00 7.79 -22.94
N GLY A 21 4.62 7.62 -24.13
CA GLY A 21 5.97 8.11 -24.36
C GLY A 21 6.96 7.46 -23.40
N ASP A 22 7.70 8.30 -22.65
CA ASP A 22 8.66 7.85 -21.65
C ASP A 22 8.01 7.62 -20.26
N ALA A 23 6.72 7.86 -20.14
CA ALA A 23 6.00 7.70 -18.89
C ALA A 23 5.38 6.30 -18.76
N ALA A 24 5.46 5.72 -17.57
CA ALA A 24 4.73 4.52 -17.20
C ALA A 24 3.70 4.93 -16.14
N ILE A 25 2.43 4.79 -16.47
CA ILE A 25 1.33 5.26 -15.63
C ILE A 25 0.63 4.08 -14.98
N ALA A 26 0.69 4.00 -13.65
CA ALA A 26 -0.07 3.02 -12.89
C ALA A 26 -1.44 3.60 -12.56
N VAL A 27 -2.50 2.89 -12.91
CA VAL A 27 -3.87 3.30 -12.64
C VAL A 27 -4.49 2.33 -11.65
N GLN A 28 -4.99 2.88 -10.55
CA GLN A 28 -5.66 2.10 -9.50
C GLN A 28 -7.05 2.68 -9.26
N LYS A 29 -8.05 1.80 -9.28
CA LYS A 29 -9.45 2.18 -9.03
C LYS A 29 -9.80 1.94 -7.57
N LYS A 30 -10.52 2.90 -6.98
CA LYS A 30 -11.04 2.82 -5.62
C LYS A 30 -12.53 3.13 -5.64
N THR A 31 -13.30 2.36 -4.89
CA THR A 31 -14.76 2.52 -4.85
C THR A 31 -15.21 3.68 -3.96
N GLY A 32 -14.39 4.09 -3.03
CA GLY A 32 -14.71 5.16 -2.08
C GLY A 32 -14.50 6.55 -2.65
N ARG A 33 -14.77 7.54 -1.83
CA ARG A 33 -14.55 8.94 -2.17
C ARG A 33 -13.13 9.37 -1.88
N ALA A 34 -12.61 10.27 -2.69
CA ALA A 34 -11.34 10.94 -2.42
C ALA A 34 -11.45 11.83 -1.18
N PRO A 35 -10.33 12.11 -0.47
CA PRO A 35 -10.32 13.16 0.54
C PRO A 35 -10.52 14.51 -0.13
N ARG A 36 -10.71 15.54 0.69
CA ARG A 36 -10.90 16.90 0.20
C ARG A 36 -9.79 17.36 -0.73
N GLN A 37 -8.55 17.00 -0.39
CA GLN A 37 -7.37 17.30 -1.19
C GLN A 37 -6.48 16.07 -1.26
N GLY A 38 -5.81 15.87 -2.41
CA GLY A 38 -4.87 14.78 -2.60
C GLY A 38 -5.51 13.40 -2.57
N VAL A 39 -4.83 12.47 -1.93
CA VAL A 39 -5.25 11.08 -1.81
C VAL A 39 -5.17 10.64 -0.35
N TRP A 40 -5.88 9.57 -0.01
CA TRP A 40 -5.77 9.00 1.34
C TRP A 40 -4.35 8.47 1.57
N PRO A 41 -3.80 8.64 2.79
CA PRO A 41 -2.41 8.24 3.08
C PRO A 41 -2.10 6.79 2.73
N GLN A 42 -3.00 5.86 3.03
CA GLN A 42 -2.81 4.44 2.70
C GLN A 42 -2.79 4.20 1.19
N HIS A 43 -3.57 4.95 0.42
CA HIS A 43 -3.56 4.85 -1.04
C HIS A 43 -2.30 5.46 -1.63
N ARG A 44 -1.78 6.51 -1.01
CA ARG A 44 -0.51 7.12 -1.43
C ARG A 44 0.65 6.15 -1.27
N VAL A 45 0.75 5.49 -0.13
CA VAL A 45 1.82 4.50 0.12
C VAL A 45 1.69 3.32 -0.83
N GLN A 46 0.50 2.81 -1.03
CA GLN A 46 0.25 1.71 -1.98
C GLN A 46 0.68 2.10 -3.39
N MET A 47 0.25 3.26 -3.85
CA MET A 47 0.64 3.74 -5.18
C MET A 47 2.16 3.98 -5.26
N GLY A 48 2.76 4.52 -4.20
CA GLY A 48 4.21 4.70 -4.12
C GLY A 48 4.96 3.37 -4.32
N ALA A 49 4.47 2.29 -3.73
CA ALA A 49 5.05 0.97 -3.92
C ALA A 49 4.95 0.52 -5.39
N TYR A 50 3.81 0.74 -6.04
CA TYR A 50 3.67 0.44 -7.46
C TYR A 50 4.64 1.24 -8.32
N LEU A 51 4.83 2.52 -8.01
CA LEU A 51 5.74 3.37 -8.77
C LEU A 51 7.21 2.94 -8.61
N LEU A 52 7.60 2.51 -7.41
CA LEU A 52 8.93 1.94 -7.20
C LEU A 52 9.12 0.65 -8.01
N LEU A 53 8.11 -0.19 -8.06
CA LEU A 53 8.14 -1.41 -8.86
C LEU A 53 8.25 -1.10 -10.35
N LEU A 54 7.51 -0.13 -10.84
CA LEU A 54 7.57 0.29 -12.24
C LEU A 54 8.93 0.89 -12.60
N GLU A 55 9.51 1.69 -11.71
CA GLU A 55 10.84 2.26 -11.92
C GLU A 55 11.90 1.18 -12.11
N GLU A 56 11.82 0.12 -11.32
CA GLU A 56 12.77 -0.99 -11.42
C GLU A 56 12.51 -1.88 -12.64
N LEU A 57 11.25 -2.21 -12.91
CA LEU A 57 10.90 -3.14 -13.98
C LEU A 57 10.99 -2.50 -15.37
N HIS A 58 10.86 -1.18 -15.46
CA HIS A 58 10.94 -0.44 -16.71
C HIS A 58 11.95 0.70 -16.58
N PRO A 59 13.27 0.39 -16.56
CA PRO A 59 14.30 1.43 -16.47
C PRO A 59 14.19 2.42 -17.62
N GLY A 60 14.44 3.69 -17.33
CA GLY A 60 14.34 4.77 -18.32
C GLY A 60 12.93 5.33 -18.50
N THR A 61 11.94 4.82 -17.80
CA THR A 61 10.60 5.40 -17.77
C THR A 61 10.42 6.28 -16.55
N GLU A 62 9.54 7.28 -16.66
CA GLU A 62 9.14 8.10 -15.52
C GLU A 62 7.82 7.54 -14.99
N PRO A 63 7.81 6.94 -13.77
CA PRO A 63 6.59 6.38 -13.24
C PRO A 63 5.66 7.47 -12.70
N GLU A 64 4.39 7.39 -13.06
CA GLU A 64 3.33 8.24 -12.54
C GLU A 64 2.17 7.39 -12.05
N GLY A 65 1.47 7.86 -11.03
CA GLY A 65 0.31 7.19 -10.48
C GLY A 65 -0.97 7.99 -10.68
N VAL A 66 -2.05 7.26 -10.96
CA VAL A 66 -3.39 7.83 -11.03
C VAL A 66 -4.32 6.96 -10.19
N ILE A 67 -4.97 7.57 -9.23
CA ILE A 67 -5.99 6.91 -8.42
C ILE A 67 -7.36 7.44 -8.84
N ARG A 68 -8.22 6.55 -9.29
CA ARG A 68 -9.60 6.87 -9.68
C ARG A 68 -10.54 6.53 -8.52
N TYR A 69 -10.99 7.58 -7.84
CA TYR A 69 -12.04 7.48 -6.85
C TYR A 69 -13.42 7.56 -7.51
N ALA A 70 -14.46 7.35 -6.74
CA ALA A 70 -15.83 7.32 -7.26
C ALA A 70 -16.20 8.58 -8.07
N ARG A 71 -15.71 9.76 -7.67
CA ARG A 71 -16.04 11.03 -8.33
C ARG A 71 -14.84 11.93 -8.58
N ALA A 72 -13.64 11.40 -8.43
CA ALA A 72 -12.44 12.21 -8.60
C ALA A 72 -11.29 11.36 -9.08
N GLU A 73 -10.41 11.96 -9.86
CA GLU A 73 -9.16 11.36 -10.28
C GLU A 73 -8.02 12.17 -9.69
N ARG A 74 -7.09 11.49 -9.04
CA ARG A 74 -5.99 12.14 -8.34
C ARG A 74 -4.66 11.56 -8.79
N ARG A 75 -3.67 12.42 -8.96
CA ARG A 75 -2.32 12.02 -9.36
C ARG A 75 -1.42 11.83 -8.15
N VAL A 76 -0.51 10.87 -8.26
CA VAL A 76 0.53 10.60 -7.27
C VAL A 76 1.87 10.59 -7.98
N THR A 77 2.80 11.39 -7.50
CA THR A 77 4.15 11.48 -8.06
C THR A 77 5.13 10.82 -7.09
N LEU A 78 6.05 10.02 -7.63
CA LEU A 78 7.11 9.43 -6.85
C LEU A 78 8.20 10.47 -6.58
N ASN A 79 8.13 11.06 -5.40
CA ASN A 79 9.14 12.02 -4.91
C ASN A 79 9.98 11.37 -3.79
N PRO A 80 11.08 12.02 -3.34
CA PRO A 80 11.92 11.46 -2.28
C PRO A 80 11.17 11.17 -0.99
N PHE A 81 10.17 11.96 -0.62
CA PHE A 81 9.38 11.76 0.60
C PHE A 81 8.52 10.51 0.50
N LEU A 82 7.85 10.31 -0.63
CA LEU A 82 7.03 9.13 -0.85
C LEU A 82 7.88 7.87 -0.93
N ARG A 83 9.02 7.94 -1.61
CA ARG A 83 9.99 6.85 -1.67
C ARG A 83 10.41 6.41 -0.27
N TYR A 84 10.78 7.36 0.57
CA TYR A 84 11.16 7.09 1.95
C TYR A 84 10.01 6.46 2.75
N GLU A 85 8.82 7.00 2.62
CA GLU A 85 7.62 6.51 3.32
C GLU A 85 7.30 5.06 2.96
N VAL A 86 7.39 4.71 1.68
CA VAL A 86 7.15 3.33 1.22
C VAL A 86 8.20 2.37 1.78
N LEU A 87 9.47 2.74 1.67
CA LEU A 87 10.56 1.87 2.12
C LEU A 87 10.55 1.69 3.64
N GLU A 88 10.24 2.75 4.37
CA GLU A 88 10.10 2.67 5.83
C GLU A 88 8.92 1.79 6.24
N THR A 89 7.80 1.92 5.57
CA THR A 89 6.62 1.08 5.82
C THR A 89 6.94 -0.38 5.54
N ARG A 90 7.63 -0.67 4.44
CA ARG A 90 8.11 -2.02 4.12
C ARG A 90 8.99 -2.57 5.23
N ASP A 91 9.97 -1.79 5.68
CA ASP A 91 10.92 -2.23 6.70
C ASP A 91 10.23 -2.54 8.03
N ARG A 92 9.26 -1.72 8.41
CA ARG A 92 8.44 -1.98 9.61
C ARG A 92 7.63 -3.26 9.47
N ALA A 93 7.04 -3.50 8.30
CA ALA A 93 6.29 -4.72 8.03
C ALA A 93 7.20 -5.96 8.13
N LEU A 94 8.40 -5.88 7.55
CA LEU A 94 9.38 -6.97 7.64
C LEU A 94 9.81 -7.24 9.07
N GLN A 95 10.00 -6.20 9.88
CA GLN A 95 10.32 -6.34 11.30
C GLN A 95 9.24 -7.11 12.05
N VAL A 96 7.98 -6.75 11.83
CA VAL A 96 6.84 -7.44 12.46
C VAL A 96 6.83 -8.92 12.09
N LEU A 97 7.05 -9.22 10.80
CA LEU A 97 7.08 -10.60 10.31
C LEU A 97 8.25 -11.41 10.90
N GLN A 98 9.42 -10.79 11.02
CA GLN A 98 10.62 -11.45 11.54
C GLN A 98 10.55 -11.70 13.04
N GLN A 99 10.01 -10.76 13.79
CA GLN A 99 9.91 -10.85 15.24
C GLN A 99 8.72 -11.70 15.71
N ARG A 100 7.80 -11.98 14.81
CA ARG A 100 6.54 -12.66 15.12
C ARG A 100 5.76 -12.02 16.28
N THR A 101 5.94 -10.70 16.43
CA THR A 101 5.20 -9.90 17.40
C THR A 101 4.14 -9.10 16.67
N LEU A 102 2.94 -9.08 17.22
CA LEU A 102 1.89 -8.24 16.65
C LEU A 102 2.07 -6.81 17.15
N PRO A 103 1.86 -5.82 16.27
CA PRO A 103 1.74 -4.45 16.72
C PRO A 103 0.53 -4.31 17.65
N PRO A 104 0.51 -3.31 18.54
CA PRO A 104 -0.65 -3.07 19.37
C PRO A 104 -1.88 -2.77 18.51
N ARG A 105 -3.06 -3.11 19.03
CA ARG A 105 -4.32 -2.78 18.37
C ARG A 105 -4.43 -1.26 18.22
N ILE A 106 -5.00 -0.83 17.10
CA ILE A 106 -5.29 0.59 16.93
C ILE A 106 -6.39 1.00 17.93
N ASP A 107 -6.31 2.24 18.40
CA ASP A 107 -7.31 2.79 19.31
C ASP A 107 -8.44 3.45 18.49
N ASP A 108 -9.18 2.61 17.77
CA ASP A 108 -10.31 3.04 16.95
C ASP A 108 -11.31 1.88 16.84
N GLU A 109 -12.20 1.79 17.80
CA GLU A 109 -13.18 0.71 17.89
C GLU A 109 -14.05 0.61 16.64
N LYS A 110 -14.43 1.74 16.06
CA LYS A 110 -15.27 1.77 14.85
C LYS A 110 -14.58 1.09 13.66
N ARG A 111 -13.30 1.39 13.46
CA ARG A 111 -12.51 0.76 12.41
C ARG A 111 -12.30 -0.73 12.70
N CYS A 112 -12.05 -1.08 13.95
CA CYS A 112 -11.88 -2.47 14.35
C CYS A 112 -13.15 -3.29 14.10
N ARG A 113 -14.32 -2.77 14.42
CA ARG A 113 -15.60 -3.46 14.19
C ARG A 113 -15.89 -3.67 12.70
N ALA A 114 -15.42 -2.79 11.85
CA ALA A 114 -15.54 -2.92 10.39
C ALA A 114 -14.47 -3.83 9.78
N CYS A 115 -13.49 -4.22 10.56
CA CYS A 115 -12.36 -5.05 10.09
C CYS A 115 -12.79 -6.52 9.99
N SER A 116 -12.40 -7.18 8.91
CA SER A 116 -12.67 -8.61 8.71
C SER A 116 -11.96 -9.51 9.73
N LEU A 117 -10.94 -9.00 10.40
CA LEU A 117 -10.17 -9.73 11.41
C LEU A 117 -10.61 -9.41 12.85
N PHE A 118 -11.69 -8.65 13.02
CA PHE A 118 -12.14 -8.20 14.34
C PHE A 118 -12.32 -9.36 15.33
N SER A 119 -13.05 -10.39 14.93
CA SER A 119 -13.33 -11.53 15.81
C SER A 119 -12.06 -12.30 16.22
N LEU A 120 -11.07 -12.36 15.33
CA LEU A 120 -9.79 -12.98 15.63
C LEU A 120 -8.93 -12.08 16.52
N CYS A 121 -8.80 -10.82 16.17
CA CYS A 121 -7.94 -9.86 16.85
C CYS A 121 -8.34 -9.64 18.32
N TYR A 122 -9.64 -9.70 18.63
CA TYR A 122 -10.17 -9.51 19.98
C TYR A 122 -10.44 -10.82 20.72
N ASP A 123 -10.05 -11.96 20.14
CA ASP A 123 -10.13 -13.26 20.81
C ASP A 123 -8.74 -13.64 21.35
N ASP A 124 -8.51 -13.35 22.63
CA ASP A 124 -7.21 -13.59 23.27
C ASP A 124 -6.80 -15.06 23.25
N ASN A 125 -7.76 -15.96 23.32
CA ASN A 125 -7.48 -17.40 23.29
C ASN A 125 -6.97 -17.83 21.92
N LYS A 126 -7.65 -17.41 20.83
CA LYS A 126 -7.20 -17.69 19.47
C LYS A 126 -5.86 -17.06 19.15
N MET A 127 -5.63 -15.84 19.63
CA MET A 127 -4.36 -15.17 19.44
C MET A 127 -3.22 -15.92 20.12
N ARG A 128 -3.44 -16.45 21.32
CA ARG A 128 -2.45 -17.29 22.03
C ARG A 128 -2.18 -18.59 21.30
N GLU A 129 -3.21 -19.25 20.77
CA GLU A 129 -3.07 -20.47 19.97
C GLU A 129 -2.19 -20.24 18.74
N LEU A 130 -2.25 -19.04 18.15
CA LEU A 130 -1.44 -18.66 17.01
C LEU A 130 -0.01 -18.23 17.38
N GLY A 131 0.32 -18.21 18.67
CA GLY A 131 1.64 -17.85 19.16
C GLY A 131 1.84 -16.36 19.45
N TYR A 132 0.75 -15.61 19.52
CA TYR A 132 0.76 -14.18 19.82
C TYR A 132 0.16 -13.96 21.21
N GLY A 133 0.98 -13.99 22.20
CA GLY A 133 0.50 -13.85 23.57
C GLY A 133 1.30 -12.93 24.42
#